data_28d821a6ac9798b7580ac3b7f36b59d4
#
_entry.id   28d821a6ac9798b7580ac3b7f36b59d4
#
_cell.length_a   1.000
_cell.length_b   1.000
_cell.length_c   1.000
_cell.angle_alpha   90.00
_cell.angle_beta   90.00
_cell.angle_gamma   90.00
#
_symmetry.space_group_name_H-M   'P 1'
#
loop_
_entity.id
_entity.type
_entity.pdbx_description
1 polymer ?
#
loop_
_entity_poly.entity_id
_entity_poly.type
_entity_poly.pdbx_seq_one_letter_code
_entity_poly.pdbx_strand_id
1 'polypeptide(L)'
;MKKAILLITTLLALVSCSERTPQDLFDEDKSGVVLILNEYYYTMKLPNGNTLYFTGIDDDGSLENLSADYNDIKGKRQTLSGTGFFIDKQGTIMTNRHVAQPAIDKKAVKESYNSLVASLKAYFGAQMEELADQYRTLENQKSDCVSFDFYGNAYQDEEKLQAITTQQGELEEQFNQLRDVRESMNDHVSLDELQIAVVCEVGIAYNNTYVTSSSDLLDKNPCVVTKVSGKEDTDLALIQLKNKTTPEGAYVFNTDGKADVGLVAKVKDLFSSHNDEILQIDQQLYMIGYNAGPLLANTKQGIQVQMTSGKVTQLPDGDRLLY
;
A
#
# COMPACT_ATOMS: atom_id res chain seq x y z
N MET A 1 -47.96 -7.94 -53.70
CA MET A 1 -48.06 -7.90 -52.26
C MET A 1 -47.50 -9.16 -51.58
N LYS A 2 -47.85 -10.41 -51.94
CA LYS A 2 -47.35 -11.60 -51.25
C LYS A 2 -45.83 -11.76 -51.30
N LYS A 3 -45.12 -11.36 -52.40
CA LYS A 3 -43.66 -11.43 -52.50
C LYS A 3 -42.94 -10.36 -51.63
N ALA A 4 -43.53 -9.19 -51.42
CA ALA A 4 -42.99 -8.16 -50.54
C ALA A 4 -43.12 -8.52 -49.06
N ILE A 5 -44.21 -9.15 -48.66
CA ILE A 5 -44.46 -9.65 -47.32
C ILE A 5 -43.47 -10.77 -46.97
N LEU A 6 -43.17 -11.69 -47.91
CA LEU A 6 -42.21 -12.76 -47.74
C LEU A 6 -40.77 -12.22 -47.57
N LEU A 7 -40.41 -11.16 -48.29
CA LEU A 7 -39.10 -10.54 -48.21
C LEU A 7 -38.90 -9.82 -46.86
N ILE A 8 -39.94 -9.17 -46.35
CA ILE A 8 -39.94 -8.50 -45.02
C ILE A 8 -39.85 -9.51 -43.89
N THR A 9 -40.57 -10.64 -43.98
CA THR A 9 -40.49 -11.72 -42.97
C THR A 9 -39.13 -12.43 -42.99
N THR A 10 -38.49 -12.59 -44.13
CA THR A 10 -37.12 -13.14 -44.21
C THR A 10 -36.08 -12.16 -43.71
N LEU A 11 -36.25 -10.84 -43.89
CA LEU A 11 -35.37 -9.83 -43.35
C LEU A 11 -35.50 -9.70 -41.83
N LEU A 12 -36.73 -9.88 -41.27
CA LEU A 12 -36.98 -9.88 -39.84
C LEU A 12 -36.43 -11.16 -39.14
N ALA A 13 -36.34 -12.27 -39.84
CA ALA A 13 -35.75 -13.51 -39.33
C ALA A 13 -34.20 -13.47 -39.27
N LEU A 14 -33.56 -12.56 -40.01
CA LEU A 14 -32.10 -12.40 -39.99
C LEU A 14 -31.60 -11.38 -38.92
N VAL A 15 -32.53 -10.71 -38.23
CA VAL A 15 -32.23 -9.89 -37.05
C VAL A 15 -32.59 -10.67 -35.77
N SER A 16 -32.27 -11.96 -35.74
CA SER A 16 -32.17 -12.67 -34.48
C SER A 16 -30.90 -12.17 -33.81
N CYS A 17 -31.04 -11.15 -32.98
CA CYS A 17 -30.03 -10.80 -31.98
C CYS A 17 -29.89 -12.04 -31.08
N SER A 18 -28.91 -12.88 -31.37
CA SER A 18 -28.53 -13.91 -30.41
C SER A 18 -28.11 -13.20 -29.14
N GLU A 19 -28.77 -13.46 -28.02
CA GLU A 19 -28.28 -13.02 -26.73
C GLU A 19 -26.82 -13.44 -26.62
N ARG A 20 -25.92 -12.51 -26.20
CA ARG A 20 -24.51 -12.82 -26.02
C ARG A 20 -24.39 -13.96 -25.01
N THR A 21 -23.66 -14.99 -25.36
CA THR A 21 -23.38 -16.09 -24.41
C THR A 21 -22.38 -15.61 -23.36
N PRO A 22 -22.30 -16.24 -22.18
CA PRO A 22 -21.25 -15.96 -21.20
C PRO A 22 -19.84 -16.06 -21.78
N GLN A 23 -19.64 -16.99 -22.73
CA GLN A 23 -18.35 -17.16 -23.40
C GLN A 23 -18.03 -15.98 -24.32
N ASP A 24 -19.01 -15.44 -25.06
CA ASP A 24 -18.83 -14.28 -25.94
C ASP A 24 -18.47 -13.05 -25.11
N LEU A 25 -19.13 -12.82 -23.95
CA LEU A 25 -18.81 -11.75 -23.02
C LEU A 25 -17.38 -11.88 -22.48
N PHE A 26 -17.00 -13.09 -22.04
CA PHE A 26 -15.65 -13.33 -21.55
C PHE A 26 -14.58 -13.10 -22.62
N ASP A 27 -14.81 -13.59 -23.83
CA ASP A 27 -13.84 -13.48 -24.93
C ASP A 27 -13.65 -12.02 -25.39
N GLU A 28 -14.69 -11.21 -25.31
CA GLU A 28 -14.63 -9.78 -25.61
C GLU A 28 -13.95 -9.00 -24.48
N ASP A 29 -14.42 -9.18 -23.22
CA ASP A 29 -14.08 -8.32 -22.10
C ASP A 29 -12.69 -8.61 -21.50
N LYS A 30 -12.24 -9.89 -21.53
CA LYS A 30 -10.95 -10.30 -20.94
C LYS A 30 -9.74 -9.52 -21.40
N SER A 31 -9.80 -8.93 -22.63
CA SER A 31 -8.70 -8.14 -23.17
C SER A 31 -8.55 -6.78 -22.50
N GLY A 32 -9.61 -6.29 -21.85
CA GLY A 32 -9.62 -5.02 -21.12
C GLY A 32 -9.27 -5.17 -19.63
N VAL A 33 -9.10 -6.41 -19.14
CA VAL A 33 -8.82 -6.70 -17.74
C VAL A 33 -7.34 -6.96 -17.53
N VAL A 34 -6.77 -6.37 -16.49
CA VAL A 34 -5.34 -6.43 -16.18
C VAL A 34 -5.09 -6.88 -14.75
N LEU A 35 -3.98 -7.61 -14.55
CA LEU A 35 -3.42 -7.87 -13.23
C LEU A 35 -2.65 -6.63 -12.79
N ILE A 36 -2.90 -6.14 -11.58
CA ILE A 36 -2.18 -5.05 -10.95
C ILE A 36 -1.25 -5.60 -9.89
N LEU A 37 -0.04 -5.07 -9.83
CA LEU A 37 0.89 -5.23 -8.74
C LEU A 37 1.26 -3.85 -8.20
N ASN A 38 1.28 -3.72 -6.89
CA ASN A 38 1.74 -2.54 -6.16
C ASN A 38 2.78 -2.98 -5.14
N GLU A 39 4.02 -2.52 -5.29
CA GLU A 39 5.03 -2.59 -4.25
C GLU A 39 5.05 -1.27 -3.50
N TYR A 40 4.95 -1.31 -2.16
CA TYR A 40 4.79 -0.10 -1.38
C TYR A 40 5.53 -0.16 -0.05
N TYR A 41 5.76 1.01 0.51
CA TYR A 41 6.28 1.26 1.84
C TYR A 41 5.72 2.58 2.35
N TYR A 42 5.99 2.88 3.60
CA TYR A 42 5.54 4.13 4.23
C TYR A 42 6.72 5.00 4.59
N THR A 43 6.47 6.31 4.59
CA THR A 43 7.40 7.32 5.07
C THR A 43 6.75 8.11 6.20
N MET A 44 7.56 8.48 7.18
CA MET A 44 7.19 9.38 8.26
C MET A 44 8.22 10.48 8.36
N LYS A 45 7.85 11.71 7.98
CA LYS A 45 8.70 12.87 8.16
C LYS A 45 8.46 13.48 9.53
N LEU A 46 9.53 13.62 10.30
CA LEU A 46 9.55 14.13 11.65
C LEU A 46 9.63 15.68 11.68
N PRO A 47 9.28 16.34 12.81
CA PRO A 47 9.37 17.78 12.95
C PRO A 47 10.78 18.36 12.72
N ASN A 48 11.82 17.60 13.01
CA ASN A 48 13.22 18.00 12.77
C ASN A 48 13.66 17.88 11.30
N GLY A 49 12.73 17.49 10.40
CA GLY A 49 12.98 17.34 8.97
C GLY A 49 13.49 15.97 8.53
N ASN A 50 13.88 15.10 9.45
CA ASN A 50 14.31 13.72 9.14
C ASN A 50 13.14 12.89 8.64
N THR A 51 13.42 11.96 7.73
CA THR A 51 12.44 11.01 7.20
C THR A 51 12.80 9.60 7.68
N LEU A 52 11.84 8.91 8.24
CA LEU A 52 11.91 7.49 8.55
C LEU A 52 11.11 6.69 7.52
N TYR A 53 11.58 5.49 7.25
CA TYR A 53 10.99 4.54 6.31
C TYR A 53 10.56 3.29 7.07
N PHE A 54 9.41 2.72 6.74
CA PHE A 54 8.93 1.49 7.37
C PHE A 54 7.95 0.76 6.43
N THR A 55 7.66 -0.51 6.70
CA THR A 55 6.87 -1.33 5.77
C THR A 55 5.45 -1.63 6.26
N GLY A 56 5.18 -1.42 7.54
CA GLY A 56 3.87 -1.66 8.14
C GLY A 56 3.88 -1.46 9.64
N ILE A 57 2.83 -1.96 10.26
CA ILE A 57 2.70 -2.14 11.71
C ILE A 57 2.46 -3.63 11.92
N ASP A 58 3.24 -4.26 12.78
CA ASP A 58 3.08 -5.66 13.11
C ASP A 58 1.99 -5.91 14.17
N ASP A 59 1.77 -7.17 14.50
CA ASP A 59 0.68 -7.58 15.40
C ASP A 59 0.87 -7.07 16.84
N ASP A 60 2.09 -6.74 17.26
CA ASP A 60 2.37 -6.15 18.58
C ASP A 60 2.28 -4.62 18.58
N GLY A 61 2.00 -4.01 17.42
CA GLY A 61 1.85 -2.59 17.23
C GLY A 61 3.14 -1.85 16.95
N SER A 62 4.27 -2.53 16.73
CA SER A 62 5.56 -1.93 16.40
C SER A 62 5.66 -1.59 14.91
N LEU A 63 6.46 -0.57 14.57
CA LEU A 63 6.73 -0.23 13.16
C LEU A 63 7.67 -1.27 12.53
N GLU A 64 7.17 -1.97 11.51
CA GLU A 64 7.95 -2.98 10.80
C GLU A 64 9.09 -2.35 10.00
N ASN A 65 10.28 -2.96 10.11
CA ASN A 65 11.47 -2.57 9.35
C ASN A 65 11.79 -1.07 9.40
N LEU A 66 11.54 -0.41 10.53
CA LEU A 66 11.82 1.02 10.69
C LEU A 66 13.30 1.32 10.49
N SER A 67 13.62 2.27 9.59
CA SER A 67 14.98 2.75 9.34
C SER A 67 15.00 4.23 8.94
N ALA A 68 16.11 4.88 9.17
CA ALA A 68 16.42 6.20 8.62
C ALA A 68 17.03 6.12 7.20
N ASP A 69 17.47 4.95 6.75
CA ASP A 69 18.01 4.70 5.41
C ASP A 69 17.02 3.86 4.58
N TYR A 70 16.60 4.39 3.43
CA TYR A 70 15.74 3.67 2.49
C TYR A 70 16.35 2.35 2.00
N ASN A 71 17.67 2.26 1.88
CA ASN A 71 18.33 1.02 1.41
C ASN A 71 18.07 -0.19 2.32
N ASP A 72 17.84 0.05 3.62
CA ASP A 72 17.56 -1.03 4.59
C ASP A 72 16.18 -1.67 4.37
N ILE A 73 15.24 -0.93 3.78
CA ILE A 73 13.87 -1.39 3.54
C ILE A 73 13.57 -1.75 2.09
N LYS A 74 14.42 -1.36 1.15
CA LYS A 74 14.19 -1.52 -0.29
C LYS A 74 13.83 -2.96 -0.69
N GLY A 75 14.48 -3.96 -0.11
CA GLY A 75 14.21 -5.38 -0.36
C GLY A 75 13.10 -5.98 0.51
N LYS A 76 12.44 -5.18 1.35
CA LYS A 76 11.41 -5.60 2.30
C LYS A 76 10.05 -4.94 2.03
N ARG A 77 9.92 -4.25 0.90
CA ARG A 77 8.67 -3.57 0.52
C ARG A 77 7.51 -4.54 0.53
N GLN A 78 6.36 -4.08 0.95
CA GLN A 78 5.12 -4.86 0.91
C GLN A 78 4.58 -4.93 -0.51
N THR A 79 3.82 -5.99 -0.78
CA THR A 79 3.26 -6.24 -2.11
C THR A 79 1.78 -6.49 -2.03
N LEU A 80 1.01 -5.80 -2.85
CA LEU A 80 -0.40 -6.07 -3.09
C LEU A 80 -0.66 -6.35 -4.55
N SER A 81 -1.61 -7.22 -4.82
CA SER A 81 -2.09 -7.49 -6.17
C SER A 81 -3.60 -7.39 -6.25
N GLY A 82 -4.11 -7.07 -7.42
CA GLY A 82 -5.53 -6.95 -7.66
C GLY A 82 -5.88 -6.94 -9.14
N THR A 83 -7.15 -6.77 -9.42
CA THR A 83 -7.68 -6.63 -10.77
C THR A 83 -7.96 -5.17 -11.09
N GLY A 84 -7.69 -4.78 -12.33
CA GLY A 84 -8.15 -3.52 -12.89
C GLY A 84 -8.70 -3.70 -14.29
N PHE A 85 -9.38 -2.69 -14.80
CA PHE A 85 -9.93 -2.69 -16.14
C PHE A 85 -9.85 -1.31 -16.79
N PHE A 86 -9.59 -1.27 -18.10
CA PHE A 86 -9.49 -0.03 -18.86
C PHE A 86 -10.85 0.64 -18.99
N ILE A 87 -10.89 1.96 -18.73
CA ILE A 87 -12.10 2.78 -18.83
C ILE A 87 -12.02 3.83 -19.93
N ASP A 88 -10.85 4.02 -20.54
CA ASP A 88 -10.66 4.92 -21.68
C ASP A 88 -9.48 4.46 -22.57
N LYS A 89 -9.25 5.17 -23.67
CA LYS A 89 -8.14 4.92 -24.60
C LYS A 89 -6.82 5.58 -24.17
N GLN A 90 -6.82 6.33 -23.08
CA GLN A 90 -5.67 7.02 -22.51
C GLN A 90 -4.93 6.18 -21.47
N GLY A 91 -5.22 4.88 -21.39
CA GLY A 91 -4.57 3.97 -20.45
C GLY A 91 -5.03 4.14 -19.02
N THR A 92 -6.20 4.73 -18.79
CA THR A 92 -6.80 4.84 -17.46
C THR A 92 -7.47 3.52 -17.08
N ILE A 93 -7.15 3.06 -15.87
CA ILE A 93 -7.59 1.79 -15.32
C ILE A 93 -8.31 2.06 -14.01
N MET A 94 -9.49 1.49 -13.85
CA MET A 94 -10.21 1.49 -12.58
C MET A 94 -9.85 0.25 -11.77
N THR A 95 -9.66 0.44 -10.46
CA THR A 95 -9.31 -0.63 -9.51
C THR A 95 -9.76 -0.26 -8.09
N ASN A 96 -9.51 -1.14 -7.14
CA ASN A 96 -9.75 -0.88 -5.72
C ASN A 96 -8.71 0.11 -5.14
N ARG A 97 -9.16 0.97 -4.23
CA ARG A 97 -8.30 1.94 -3.54
C ARG A 97 -7.21 1.24 -2.75
N HIS A 98 -7.54 0.18 -1.99
CA HIS A 98 -6.57 -0.54 -1.18
C HIS A 98 -5.44 -1.16 -2.03
N VAL A 99 -5.73 -1.56 -3.30
CA VAL A 99 -4.71 -2.07 -4.23
C VAL A 99 -3.79 -0.95 -4.73
N ALA A 100 -4.37 0.20 -5.11
CA ALA A 100 -3.61 1.30 -5.69
C ALA A 100 -2.86 2.15 -4.64
N GLN A 101 -3.48 2.35 -3.47
CA GLN A 101 -2.95 3.17 -2.39
C GLN A 101 -3.36 2.60 -1.03
N PRO A 102 -2.60 1.63 -0.50
CA PRO A 102 -2.88 1.04 0.81
C PRO A 102 -2.92 2.10 1.91
N ALA A 103 -3.96 2.05 2.73
CA ALA A 103 -4.09 2.92 3.88
C ALA A 103 -3.29 2.37 5.07
N ILE A 104 -2.88 3.26 5.97
CA ILE A 104 -2.32 2.90 7.26
C ILE A 104 -3.00 3.72 8.36
N ASP A 105 -3.19 3.14 9.52
CA ASP A 105 -3.66 3.86 10.68
C ASP A 105 -2.56 4.80 11.19
N LYS A 106 -2.68 6.07 10.81
CA LYS A 106 -1.71 7.10 11.20
C LYS A 106 -1.67 7.34 12.71
N LYS A 107 -2.77 7.07 13.43
CA LYS A 107 -2.80 7.17 14.88
C LYS A 107 -1.98 6.05 15.51
N ALA A 108 -2.15 4.83 15.04
CA ALA A 108 -1.33 3.71 15.49
C ALA A 108 0.16 3.92 15.16
N VAL A 109 0.50 4.43 13.98
CA VAL A 109 1.89 4.81 13.63
C VAL A 109 2.47 5.80 14.63
N LYS A 110 1.74 6.87 14.96
CA LYS A 110 2.17 7.86 15.94
C LYS A 110 2.37 7.25 17.34
N GLU A 111 1.44 6.43 17.77
CA GLU A 111 1.50 5.77 19.10
C GLU A 111 2.71 4.82 19.18
N SER A 112 2.95 4.04 18.13
CA SER A 112 4.11 3.16 18.01
C SER A 112 5.43 3.96 18.04
N TYR A 113 5.53 5.04 17.27
CA TYR A 113 6.69 5.92 17.27
C TYR A 113 6.98 6.51 18.66
N ASN A 114 5.97 7.10 19.31
CA ASN A 114 6.15 7.69 20.63
C ASN A 114 6.57 6.64 21.68
N SER A 115 5.99 5.45 21.62
CA SER A 115 6.34 4.32 22.50
C SER A 115 7.80 3.87 22.29
N LEU A 116 8.24 3.77 21.02
CA LEU A 116 9.63 3.44 20.70
C LEU A 116 10.59 4.50 21.26
N VAL A 117 10.31 5.78 21.03
CA VAL A 117 11.17 6.87 21.53
C VAL A 117 11.19 6.89 23.06
N ALA A 118 10.06 6.67 23.74
CA ALA A 118 10.02 6.56 25.21
C ALA A 118 10.88 5.40 25.70
N SER A 119 10.84 4.25 25.05
CA SER A 119 11.66 3.08 25.37
C SER A 119 13.16 3.36 25.18
N LEU A 120 13.54 4.05 24.11
CA LEU A 120 14.92 4.47 23.86
C LEU A 120 15.40 5.48 24.92
N LYS A 121 14.57 6.44 25.30
CA LYS A 121 14.87 7.38 26.39
C LYS A 121 15.10 6.68 27.73
N ALA A 122 14.30 5.67 28.03
CA ALA A 122 14.47 4.86 29.23
C ALA A 122 15.78 4.06 29.18
N TYR A 123 16.10 3.43 28.04
CA TYR A 123 17.34 2.71 27.83
C TYR A 123 18.58 3.61 28.02
N PHE A 124 18.60 4.79 27.39
CA PHE A 124 19.71 5.74 27.59
C PHE A 124 19.78 6.26 29.03
N GLY A 125 18.64 6.43 29.69
CA GLY A 125 18.61 6.77 31.11
C GLY A 125 19.31 5.72 31.97
N ALA A 126 19.03 4.44 31.74
CA ALA A 126 19.71 3.34 32.47
C ALA A 126 21.22 3.31 32.20
N GLN A 127 21.66 3.53 30.94
CA GLN A 127 23.09 3.62 30.62
C GLN A 127 23.77 4.80 31.32
N MET A 128 23.11 5.95 31.40
CA MET A 128 23.61 7.13 32.12
C MET A 128 23.75 6.86 33.64
N GLU A 129 22.81 6.14 34.23
CA GLU A 129 22.91 5.72 35.66
C GLU A 129 24.12 4.82 35.88
N GLU A 130 24.37 3.85 35.00
CA GLU A 130 25.53 2.97 35.07
C GLU A 130 26.86 3.75 34.97
N LEU A 131 26.97 4.70 34.04
CA LEU A 131 28.15 5.57 33.92
C LEU A 131 28.35 6.45 35.18
N ALA A 132 27.28 6.96 35.77
CA ALA A 132 27.33 7.71 37.00
C ALA A 132 27.78 6.87 38.20
N ASP A 133 27.39 5.59 38.26
CA ASP A 133 27.85 4.66 39.30
C ASP A 133 29.33 4.32 39.15
N GLN A 134 29.80 4.12 37.91
CA GLN A 134 31.23 3.92 37.64
C GLN A 134 32.05 5.15 38.02
N TYR A 135 31.57 6.34 37.68
CA TYR A 135 32.23 7.60 38.08
C TYR A 135 32.34 7.72 39.61
N ARG A 136 31.25 7.41 40.35
CA ARG A 136 31.26 7.45 41.82
C ARG A 136 32.24 6.45 42.42
N THR A 137 32.35 5.27 41.81
CA THR A 137 33.30 4.25 42.23
C THR A 137 34.73 4.72 42.08
N LEU A 138 35.07 5.37 40.96
CA LEU A 138 36.39 5.98 40.73
C LEU A 138 36.64 7.15 41.72
N GLU A 139 35.64 7.96 42.01
CA GLU A 139 35.75 9.04 43.00
C GLU A 139 36.11 8.51 44.40
N ASN A 140 35.47 7.40 44.81
CA ASN A 140 35.80 6.75 46.08
C ASN A 140 37.23 6.21 46.12
N GLN A 141 37.74 5.72 44.96
CA GLN A 141 39.13 5.21 44.85
C GLN A 141 40.19 6.31 44.97
N LYS A 142 39.85 7.59 44.78
CA LYS A 142 40.81 8.71 45.00
C LYS A 142 41.32 8.76 46.42
N SER A 143 40.50 8.37 47.41
CA SER A 143 40.96 8.30 48.81
C SER A 143 42.09 7.30 49.01
N ASP A 144 42.15 6.22 48.17
CA ASP A 144 43.16 5.19 48.20
C ASP A 144 44.50 5.64 47.55
N CYS A 145 44.52 6.81 46.91
CA CYS A 145 45.71 7.43 46.33
C CYS A 145 46.53 8.20 47.38
N VAL A 146 46.02 8.33 48.60
CA VAL A 146 46.74 8.96 49.70
C VAL A 146 47.11 7.92 50.75
N SER A 147 48.40 7.79 51.04
CA SER A 147 48.96 6.96 52.13
C SER A 147 49.66 7.84 53.15
N PHE A 148 49.79 7.29 54.37
CA PHE A 148 50.45 8.00 55.45
C PHE A 148 51.65 7.17 55.93
N ASP A 149 52.79 7.84 56.19
CA ASP A 149 53.93 7.20 56.82
C ASP A 149 53.70 7.00 58.34
N PHE A 150 54.67 6.37 59.03
CA PHE A 150 54.65 6.13 60.48
C PHE A 150 54.58 7.45 61.31
N TYR A 151 55.05 8.55 60.75
CA TYR A 151 55.05 9.88 61.36
C TYR A 151 53.81 10.73 61.03
N GLY A 152 52.87 10.16 60.20
CA GLY A 152 51.64 10.87 59.81
C GLY A 152 51.82 11.82 58.59
N ASN A 153 52.93 11.78 57.89
CA ASN A 153 53.08 12.53 56.64
C ASN A 153 52.29 11.87 55.49
N ALA A 154 51.54 12.69 54.77
CA ALA A 154 50.74 12.20 53.62
C ALA A 154 51.61 12.08 52.36
N TYR A 155 51.49 10.96 51.65
CA TYR A 155 52.07 10.72 50.34
C TYR A 155 50.95 10.44 49.35
N GLN A 156 50.96 11.18 48.23
CA GLN A 156 49.98 11.06 47.16
C GLN A 156 50.57 10.27 46.00
N ASP A 157 49.82 9.29 45.53
CA ASP A 157 50.16 8.53 44.33
C ASP A 157 49.59 9.30 43.11
N GLU A 158 50.42 10.20 42.57
CA GLU A 158 50.08 11.07 41.46
C GLU A 158 49.73 10.30 40.19
N GLU A 159 50.42 9.17 39.91
CA GLU A 159 50.17 8.38 38.70
C GLU A 159 48.80 7.71 38.76
N LYS A 160 48.47 7.10 39.90
CA LYS A 160 47.12 6.53 40.13
C LYS A 160 46.04 7.58 40.13
N LEU A 161 46.26 8.70 40.74
CA LEU A 161 45.29 9.82 40.74
C LEU A 161 45.03 10.35 39.32
N GLN A 162 46.08 10.48 38.51
CA GLN A 162 45.99 10.94 37.11
C GLN A 162 45.25 9.90 36.27
N ALA A 163 45.49 8.61 36.45
CA ALA A 163 44.78 7.55 35.77
C ALA A 163 43.28 7.58 36.09
N ILE A 164 42.91 7.69 37.37
CA ILE A 164 41.50 7.84 37.82
C ILE A 164 40.85 9.07 37.18
N THR A 165 41.55 10.23 37.20
CA THR A 165 41.03 11.47 36.65
C THR A 165 40.79 11.36 35.14
N THR A 166 41.68 10.70 34.42
CA THR A 166 41.51 10.43 32.99
C THR A 166 40.29 9.59 32.70
N GLN A 167 40.14 8.47 33.44
CA GLN A 167 38.97 7.60 33.28
C GLN A 167 37.66 8.34 33.63
N GLN A 168 37.64 9.17 34.66
CA GLN A 168 36.48 9.99 34.98
C GLN A 168 36.11 10.95 33.84
N GLY A 169 37.13 11.58 33.22
CA GLY A 169 36.88 12.45 32.04
C GLY A 169 36.25 11.71 30.87
N GLU A 170 36.68 10.46 30.60
CA GLU A 170 36.08 9.62 29.55
C GLU A 170 34.59 9.24 29.86
N LEU A 171 34.31 8.90 31.12
CA LEU A 171 32.95 8.60 31.55
C LEU A 171 32.03 9.83 31.47
N GLU A 172 32.55 11.01 31.84
CA GLU A 172 31.80 12.26 31.75
C GLU A 172 31.49 12.62 30.30
N GLU A 173 32.41 12.44 29.38
CA GLU A 173 32.20 12.66 27.95
C GLU A 173 31.10 11.71 27.42
N GLN A 174 31.15 10.42 27.72
CA GLN A 174 30.14 9.44 27.34
C GLN A 174 28.76 9.77 27.91
N PHE A 175 28.70 10.14 29.20
CA PHE A 175 27.46 10.57 29.86
C PHE A 175 26.85 11.81 29.17
N ASN A 176 27.64 12.80 28.86
CA ASN A 176 27.20 14.02 28.17
C ASN A 176 26.66 13.70 26.76
N GLN A 177 27.34 12.83 25.99
CA GLN A 177 26.88 12.39 24.68
C GLN A 177 25.51 11.68 24.78
N LEU A 178 25.33 10.75 25.72
CA LEU A 178 24.06 10.06 25.91
C LEU A 178 22.94 11.02 26.37
N ARG A 179 23.28 11.97 27.27
CA ARG A 179 22.33 12.99 27.70
C ARG A 179 21.85 13.83 26.53
N ASP A 180 22.75 14.36 25.71
CA ASP A 180 22.41 15.21 24.57
C ASP A 180 21.56 14.48 23.55
N VAL A 181 21.86 13.20 23.27
CA VAL A 181 21.01 12.37 22.42
C VAL A 181 19.62 12.17 23.03
N ARG A 182 19.54 11.81 24.31
CA ARG A 182 18.29 11.58 25.03
C ARG A 182 17.41 12.84 25.10
N GLU A 183 17.99 14.00 25.31
CA GLU A 183 17.29 15.31 25.38
C GLU A 183 16.80 15.75 23.99
N SER A 184 17.48 15.36 22.91
CA SER A 184 17.04 15.63 21.54
C SER A 184 15.83 14.83 21.11
N MET A 185 15.48 13.75 21.83
CA MET A 185 14.36 12.86 21.51
C MET A 185 13.04 13.42 22.03
N ASN A 186 12.03 13.51 21.14
CA ASN A 186 10.66 13.87 21.50
C ASN A 186 9.75 12.63 21.44
N ASP A 187 9.30 12.15 22.60
CA ASP A 187 8.39 11.02 22.79
C ASP A 187 6.90 11.44 22.89
N HIS A 188 6.60 12.70 22.62
CA HIS A 188 5.26 13.28 22.67
C HIS A 188 4.90 14.03 21.38
N VAL A 189 5.35 13.48 20.21
CA VAL A 189 5.02 14.07 18.92
C VAL A 189 3.52 13.91 18.66
N SER A 190 2.85 14.98 18.24
CA SER A 190 1.44 14.98 17.87
C SER A 190 1.26 14.52 16.40
N LEU A 191 0.04 14.09 16.05
CA LEU A 191 -0.21 13.55 14.70
C LEU A 191 -0.06 14.59 13.60
N ASP A 192 -0.37 15.84 13.87
CA ASP A 192 -0.25 16.98 12.95
C ASP A 192 1.20 17.42 12.71
N GLU A 193 2.11 17.05 13.60
CA GLU A 193 3.55 17.25 13.41
C GLU A 193 4.20 16.16 12.55
N LEU A 194 3.52 15.03 12.31
CA LEU A 194 4.01 13.91 11.50
C LEU A 194 3.42 13.94 10.10
N GLN A 195 4.27 13.90 9.08
CA GLN A 195 3.80 13.70 7.70
C GLN A 195 3.97 12.23 7.32
N ILE A 196 2.90 11.46 7.51
CA ILE A 196 2.86 10.02 7.19
C ILE A 196 2.26 9.86 5.80
N ALA A 197 3.00 9.20 4.90
CA ALA A 197 2.60 8.95 3.53
C ALA A 197 2.95 7.53 3.08
N VAL A 198 2.13 6.95 2.18
CA VAL A 198 2.47 5.73 1.46
C VAL A 198 3.19 6.10 0.15
N VAL A 199 4.22 5.34 -0.18
CA VAL A 199 4.91 5.41 -1.46
C VAL A 199 4.63 4.12 -2.22
N CYS A 200 4.05 4.24 -3.40
CA CYS A 200 3.59 3.13 -4.22
C CYS A 200 4.34 3.08 -5.55
N GLU A 201 4.77 1.88 -5.94
CA GLU A 201 5.22 1.56 -7.30
C GLU A 201 4.21 0.59 -7.91
N VAL A 202 3.43 1.08 -8.88
CA VAL A 202 2.32 0.33 -9.47
C VAL A 202 2.65 -0.03 -10.90
N GLY A 203 2.38 -1.29 -11.27
CA GLY A 203 2.50 -1.77 -12.63
C GLY A 203 1.43 -2.81 -12.95
N ILE A 204 1.28 -3.13 -14.23
CA ILE A 204 0.28 -4.09 -14.70
C ILE A 204 0.88 -5.17 -15.58
N ALA A 205 0.15 -6.29 -15.65
CA ALA A 205 0.37 -7.30 -16.69
C ALA A 205 -0.94 -7.63 -17.40
N TYR A 206 -0.82 -7.87 -18.70
CA TYR A 206 -1.95 -8.23 -19.56
C TYR A 206 -2.23 -9.73 -19.53
N ASN A 207 -3.44 -10.12 -19.87
CA ASN A 207 -3.81 -11.52 -20.06
C ASN A 207 -2.82 -12.23 -21.03
N ASN A 208 -2.50 -13.48 -20.72
CA ASN A 208 -1.51 -14.29 -21.46
C ASN A 208 -0.05 -13.75 -21.43
N THR A 209 0.29 -12.91 -20.47
CA THR A 209 1.66 -12.45 -20.25
C THR A 209 2.39 -13.38 -19.29
N TYR A 210 3.63 -13.75 -19.58
CA TYR A 210 4.48 -14.46 -18.63
C TYR A 210 5.00 -13.48 -17.58
N VAL A 211 4.72 -13.78 -16.33
CA VAL A 211 5.16 -13.02 -15.14
C VAL A 211 6.02 -13.92 -14.29
N THR A 212 7.29 -13.57 -14.14
CA THR A 212 8.29 -14.30 -13.35
C THR A 212 8.79 -13.52 -12.15
N SER A 213 8.64 -12.20 -12.20
CA SER A 213 9.07 -11.28 -11.15
C SER A 213 8.19 -10.03 -11.12
N SER A 214 8.26 -9.25 -10.04
CA SER A 214 7.57 -7.96 -9.95
C SER A 214 7.99 -6.97 -11.05
N SER A 215 9.25 -7.03 -11.49
CA SER A 215 9.74 -6.16 -12.56
C SER A 215 9.01 -6.38 -13.90
N ASP A 216 8.43 -7.56 -14.13
CA ASP A 216 7.62 -7.82 -15.33
C ASP A 216 6.35 -6.94 -15.39
N LEU A 217 5.87 -6.43 -14.23
CA LEU A 217 4.76 -5.49 -14.17
C LEU A 217 5.26 -4.05 -13.98
N LEU A 218 6.14 -3.84 -13.01
CA LEU A 218 6.55 -2.52 -12.56
C LEU A 218 7.41 -1.78 -13.59
N ASP A 219 8.29 -2.50 -14.31
CA ASP A 219 9.21 -1.91 -15.28
C ASP A 219 8.62 -1.92 -16.69
N LYS A 220 7.90 -2.99 -17.07
CA LYS A 220 7.37 -3.12 -18.45
C LYS A 220 6.12 -2.27 -18.69
N ASN A 221 5.22 -2.23 -17.71
CA ASN A 221 3.96 -1.49 -17.82
C ASN A 221 3.70 -0.66 -16.55
N PRO A 222 4.58 0.31 -16.25
CA PRO A 222 4.45 1.15 -15.06
C PRO A 222 3.22 2.06 -15.13
N CYS A 223 2.58 2.22 -13.99
CA CYS A 223 1.42 3.09 -13.81
C CYS A 223 1.70 4.22 -12.80
N VAL A 224 0.83 5.20 -12.80
CA VAL A 224 0.72 6.23 -11.77
C VAL A 224 -0.68 6.21 -11.17
N VAL A 225 -0.80 6.40 -9.87
CA VAL A 225 -2.09 6.61 -9.21
C VAL A 225 -2.54 8.03 -9.52
N THR A 226 -3.66 8.17 -10.23
CA THR A 226 -4.16 9.49 -10.66
C THR A 226 -5.27 10.01 -9.76
N LYS A 227 -6.07 9.12 -9.19
CA LYS A 227 -7.16 9.49 -8.30
C LYS A 227 -7.51 8.34 -7.35
N VAL A 228 -7.82 8.68 -6.12
CA VAL A 228 -8.40 7.76 -5.13
C VAL A 228 -9.69 8.34 -4.59
N SER A 229 -10.65 7.46 -4.26
CA SER A 229 -11.89 7.90 -3.64
C SER A 229 -11.61 8.59 -2.30
N GLY A 230 -12.20 9.77 -2.11
CA GLY A 230 -12.17 10.47 -0.82
C GLY A 230 -13.23 9.98 0.17
N LYS A 231 -14.17 9.13 -0.28
CA LYS A 231 -15.18 8.52 0.59
C LYS A 231 -14.60 7.27 1.22
N GLU A 232 -14.71 7.14 2.54
CA GLU A 232 -14.12 6.04 3.30
C GLU A 232 -14.73 4.68 2.95
N ASP A 233 -16.01 4.65 2.65
CA ASP A 233 -16.81 3.48 2.27
C ASP A 233 -16.69 3.10 0.78
N THR A 234 -16.02 3.92 -0.03
CA THR A 234 -15.85 3.70 -1.47
C THR A 234 -14.43 3.28 -1.80
N ASP A 235 -14.22 1.96 -1.97
CA ASP A 235 -12.93 1.36 -2.26
C ASP A 235 -12.58 1.42 -3.76
N LEU A 236 -12.50 2.62 -4.33
CA LEU A 236 -12.19 2.85 -5.74
C LEU A 236 -10.99 3.77 -5.95
N ALA A 237 -10.20 3.45 -6.97
CA ALA A 237 -9.10 4.27 -7.45
C ALA A 237 -8.96 4.21 -8.97
N LEU A 238 -8.31 5.23 -9.52
CA LEU A 238 -7.85 5.28 -10.91
C LEU A 238 -6.33 5.28 -10.93
N ILE A 239 -5.78 4.38 -11.73
CA ILE A 239 -4.37 4.39 -12.11
C ILE A 239 -4.28 4.62 -13.62
N GLN A 240 -3.14 5.10 -14.09
CA GLN A 240 -2.92 5.33 -15.51
C GLN A 240 -1.56 4.82 -15.94
N LEU A 241 -1.50 4.13 -17.08
CA LEU A 241 -0.25 3.78 -17.72
C LEU A 241 0.61 5.04 -17.94
N LYS A 242 1.90 4.97 -17.66
CA LYS A 242 2.81 6.12 -17.85
C LYS A 242 2.91 6.55 -19.32
N ASN A 243 2.71 5.63 -20.28
CA ASN A 243 2.67 5.93 -21.72
C ASN A 243 1.33 6.55 -22.18
N LYS A 244 0.32 6.59 -21.29
CA LYS A 244 -1.02 7.16 -21.54
C LYS A 244 -1.73 6.56 -22.76
N THR A 245 -1.57 5.26 -22.98
CA THR A 245 -2.17 4.60 -24.15
C THR A 245 -2.69 3.21 -23.76
N THR A 246 -3.97 2.98 -23.96
CA THR A 246 -4.57 1.65 -23.90
C THR A 246 -4.12 0.84 -25.11
N PRO A 247 -3.66 -0.41 -24.94
CA PRO A 247 -3.22 -1.23 -26.05
C PRO A 247 -4.31 -1.38 -27.11
N GLU A 248 -3.88 -1.47 -28.38
CA GLU A 248 -4.80 -1.73 -29.49
C GLU A 248 -5.46 -3.11 -29.30
N GLY A 249 -6.77 -3.18 -29.50
CA GLY A 249 -7.56 -4.39 -29.30
C GLY A 249 -7.96 -4.68 -27.84
N ALA A 250 -7.50 -3.89 -26.87
CA ALA A 250 -7.99 -4.00 -25.51
C ALA A 250 -9.42 -3.44 -25.42
N TYR A 251 -10.28 -4.18 -24.71
CA TYR A 251 -11.64 -3.74 -24.43
C TYR A 251 -11.61 -2.55 -23.45
N VAL A 252 -12.47 -1.56 -23.70
CA VAL A 252 -12.63 -0.39 -22.83
C VAL A 252 -14.03 -0.44 -22.23
N PHE A 253 -14.10 -0.61 -20.92
CA PHE A 253 -15.36 -0.70 -20.20
C PHE A 253 -16.07 0.66 -20.13
N ASN A 254 -17.35 0.65 -20.43
CA ASN A 254 -18.18 1.84 -20.29
C ASN A 254 -18.56 2.05 -18.82
N THR A 255 -18.18 3.19 -18.26
CA THR A 255 -18.47 3.59 -16.87
C THR A 255 -19.57 4.64 -16.75
N ASP A 256 -20.20 5.03 -17.86
CA ASP A 256 -21.23 6.09 -17.89
C ASP A 256 -22.60 5.64 -17.36
N GLY A 257 -22.71 4.41 -16.87
CA GLY A 257 -23.96 3.84 -16.32
C GLY A 257 -25.05 3.60 -17.37
N LYS A 258 -24.77 3.87 -18.64
CA LYS A 258 -25.68 3.56 -19.75
C LYS A 258 -25.31 2.17 -20.27
N ALA A 259 -26.21 1.21 -20.10
CA ALA A 259 -26.01 -0.10 -20.73
C ALA A 259 -25.75 0.09 -22.23
N ASP A 260 -24.76 -0.64 -22.76
CA ASP A 260 -24.52 -0.66 -24.20
C ASP A 260 -25.63 -1.50 -24.87
N VAL A 261 -26.82 -0.94 -24.86
CA VAL A 261 -28.02 -1.55 -25.43
C VAL A 261 -27.88 -1.49 -26.94
N GLY A 262 -27.73 -2.66 -27.56
CA GLY A 262 -27.68 -2.80 -29.00
C GLY A 262 -28.85 -2.08 -29.69
N LEU A 263 -28.72 -1.81 -30.97
CA LEU A 263 -29.67 -1.00 -31.78
C LEU A 263 -31.14 -1.45 -31.62
N VAL A 264 -31.39 -2.75 -31.39
CA VAL A 264 -32.74 -3.34 -31.19
C VAL A 264 -33.31 -2.98 -29.83
N ALA A 265 -32.49 -2.90 -28.77
CA ALA A 265 -32.94 -2.45 -27.45
C ALA A 265 -33.23 -0.96 -27.45
N LYS A 266 -32.45 -0.13 -28.18
CA LYS A 266 -32.74 1.32 -28.41
C LYS A 266 -34.06 1.53 -29.13
N VAL A 267 -34.47 0.63 -30.02
CA VAL A 267 -35.79 0.70 -30.69
C VAL A 267 -36.91 0.23 -29.76
N LYS A 268 -36.67 -0.75 -28.89
CA LYS A 268 -37.66 -1.16 -27.86
C LYS A 268 -37.89 -0.06 -26.81
N ASP A 269 -36.83 0.63 -26.41
CA ASP A 269 -36.88 1.74 -25.45
C ASP A 269 -37.70 2.95 -25.93
N LEU A 270 -37.72 3.17 -27.25
CA LEU A 270 -38.57 4.21 -27.87
C LEU A 270 -40.09 3.97 -27.68
N PHE A 271 -40.48 2.73 -27.32
CA PHE A 271 -41.87 2.31 -27.19
C PHE A 271 -42.26 1.77 -25.79
N SER A 272 -41.32 1.73 -24.84
CA SER A 272 -41.57 1.28 -23.47
C SER A 272 -41.27 2.42 -22.47
N SER A 273 -42.30 2.88 -21.79
CA SER A 273 -42.19 3.77 -20.62
C SER A 273 -41.83 2.92 -19.38
N HIS A 274 -40.61 2.47 -19.26
CA HIS A 274 -40.18 1.75 -18.05
C HIS A 274 -39.02 2.51 -17.41
N ASN A 275 -39.13 2.72 -16.10
CA ASN A 275 -38.03 3.12 -15.24
C ASN A 275 -36.94 2.05 -15.37
N ASP A 276 -35.78 2.41 -15.85
CA ASP A 276 -34.62 1.55 -16.00
C ASP A 276 -34.05 1.18 -14.63
N GLU A 277 -34.64 0.20 -13.98
CA GLU A 277 -33.91 -0.56 -12.98
C GLU A 277 -32.84 -1.36 -13.71
N ILE A 278 -31.60 -0.88 -13.64
CA ILE A 278 -30.45 -1.47 -14.34
C ILE A 278 -30.19 -2.91 -13.89
N LEU A 279 -30.62 -3.28 -12.67
CA LEU A 279 -30.43 -4.61 -12.06
C LEU A 279 -31.74 -5.17 -11.54
N GLN A 280 -31.94 -6.47 -11.71
CA GLN A 280 -33.10 -7.23 -11.21
C GLN A 280 -32.67 -8.37 -10.31
N ILE A 281 -33.49 -8.72 -9.31
CA ILE A 281 -33.25 -9.91 -8.48
C ILE A 281 -33.24 -11.16 -9.39
N ASP A 282 -32.34 -12.10 -9.08
CA ASP A 282 -32.06 -13.33 -9.85
C ASP A 282 -31.39 -13.10 -11.22
N GLN A 283 -31.06 -11.83 -11.57
CA GLN A 283 -30.30 -11.54 -12.78
C GLN A 283 -28.90 -12.14 -12.70
N GLN A 284 -28.48 -12.80 -13.77
CA GLN A 284 -27.13 -13.40 -13.88
C GLN A 284 -26.07 -12.30 -13.98
N LEU A 285 -25.05 -12.43 -13.16
CA LEU A 285 -23.87 -11.57 -13.16
C LEU A 285 -22.61 -12.39 -13.45
N TYR A 286 -21.63 -11.74 -14.06
CA TYR A 286 -20.31 -12.31 -14.32
C TYR A 286 -19.24 -11.38 -13.75
N MET A 287 -18.31 -11.95 -12.99
CA MET A 287 -17.12 -11.25 -12.50
C MET A 287 -15.91 -11.76 -13.29
N ILE A 288 -15.20 -10.84 -13.93
CA ILE A 288 -14.02 -11.13 -14.72
C ILE A 288 -12.81 -10.48 -14.00
N GLY A 289 -11.78 -11.28 -13.69
CA GLY A 289 -10.64 -10.76 -12.94
C GLY A 289 -9.57 -11.79 -12.62
N TYR A 290 -8.62 -11.38 -11.79
CA TYR A 290 -7.55 -12.20 -11.24
C TYR A 290 -7.83 -12.49 -9.77
N ASN A 291 -8.80 -13.37 -9.49
CA ASN A 291 -9.44 -13.56 -8.19
C ASN A 291 -8.51 -13.95 -7.03
N ALA A 292 -7.32 -14.46 -7.30
CA ALA A 292 -6.33 -14.79 -6.29
C ALA A 292 -4.92 -14.29 -6.69
N GLY A 293 -4.87 -13.18 -7.39
CA GLY A 293 -3.63 -12.54 -7.82
C GLY A 293 -2.73 -13.43 -8.67
N PRO A 294 -1.42 -13.19 -8.66
CA PRO A 294 -0.46 -13.91 -9.51
C PRO A 294 -0.40 -15.41 -9.22
N LEU A 295 -0.69 -15.83 -7.99
CA LEU A 295 -0.52 -17.22 -7.55
C LEU A 295 -1.42 -18.20 -8.31
N LEU A 296 -2.70 -17.86 -8.50
CA LEU A 296 -3.66 -18.70 -9.23
C LEU A 296 -3.80 -18.29 -10.71
N ALA A 297 -3.45 -17.06 -11.04
CA ALA A 297 -3.49 -16.59 -12.43
C ALA A 297 -2.38 -17.20 -13.30
N ASN A 298 -1.26 -17.65 -12.70
CA ASN A 298 -0.10 -18.10 -13.42
C ASN A 298 -0.31 -19.51 -14.00
N THR A 299 -0.31 -19.63 -15.31
CA THR A 299 -0.48 -20.88 -16.06
C THR A 299 0.72 -21.14 -16.97
N LYS A 300 0.73 -22.31 -17.65
CA LYS A 300 1.75 -22.61 -18.67
C LYS A 300 1.71 -21.65 -19.88
N GLN A 301 0.65 -20.87 -20.04
CA GLN A 301 0.47 -19.88 -21.10
C GLN A 301 0.63 -18.43 -20.62
N GLY A 302 1.11 -18.24 -19.40
CA GLY A 302 1.17 -16.95 -18.72
C GLY A 302 -0.01 -16.75 -17.75
N ILE A 303 -0.15 -15.55 -17.23
CA ILE A 303 -1.28 -15.21 -16.35
C ILE A 303 -2.58 -15.20 -17.17
N GLN A 304 -3.64 -15.74 -16.60
CA GLN A 304 -4.94 -15.80 -17.25
C GLN A 304 -6.04 -15.18 -16.38
N VAL A 305 -6.85 -14.35 -17.03
CA VAL A 305 -8.09 -13.82 -16.47
C VAL A 305 -9.06 -14.98 -16.21
N GLN A 306 -9.77 -14.92 -15.13
CA GLN A 306 -10.80 -15.88 -14.73
C GLN A 306 -12.17 -15.23 -14.78
N MET A 307 -13.20 -16.02 -15.08
CA MET A 307 -14.59 -15.59 -14.97
C MET A 307 -15.32 -16.46 -13.96
N THR A 308 -16.03 -15.83 -13.05
CA THR A 308 -16.97 -16.46 -12.13
C THR A 308 -18.37 -15.90 -12.35
N SER A 309 -19.38 -16.64 -11.97
CA SER A 309 -20.77 -16.20 -12.13
C SER A 309 -21.53 -16.26 -10.83
N GLY A 310 -22.45 -15.33 -10.67
CA GLY A 310 -23.37 -15.24 -9.55
C GLY A 310 -24.72 -14.69 -10.00
N LYS A 311 -25.62 -14.46 -9.06
CA LYS A 311 -26.92 -13.83 -9.30
C LYS A 311 -27.13 -12.67 -8.33
N VAL A 312 -27.85 -11.66 -8.77
CA VAL A 312 -28.28 -10.57 -7.90
C VAL A 312 -29.20 -11.13 -6.81
N THR A 313 -28.75 -11.11 -5.57
CA THR A 313 -29.53 -11.57 -4.41
C THR A 313 -30.24 -10.44 -3.67
N GLN A 314 -29.72 -9.21 -3.82
CA GLN A 314 -30.29 -8.01 -3.22
C GLN A 314 -30.05 -6.82 -4.15
N LEU A 315 -31.07 -6.00 -4.36
CA LEU A 315 -30.91 -4.73 -5.09
C LEU A 315 -30.09 -3.75 -4.24
N PRO A 316 -29.33 -2.86 -4.89
CA PRO A 316 -28.50 -1.89 -4.18
C PRO A 316 -29.33 -1.04 -3.24
N ASP A 317 -28.89 -0.92 -2.00
CA ASP A 317 -29.29 0.13 -1.08
C ASP A 317 -28.11 1.10 -0.98
N GLY A 318 -28.14 2.15 -1.80
CA GLY A 318 -27.01 3.06 -2.02
C GLY A 318 -26.00 2.52 -3.05
N ASP A 319 -24.71 2.55 -2.71
CA ASP A 319 -23.58 2.32 -3.63
C ASP A 319 -23.08 0.84 -3.65
N ARG A 320 -23.78 -0.13 -3.02
CA ARG A 320 -23.34 -1.52 -2.87
C ARG A 320 -24.32 -2.51 -3.50
N LEU A 321 -23.76 -3.48 -4.21
CA LEU A 321 -24.47 -4.63 -4.76
C LEU A 321 -24.05 -5.91 -4.01
N LEU A 322 -25.04 -6.75 -3.61
CA LEU A 322 -24.81 -8.10 -3.11
C LEU A 322 -25.21 -9.15 -4.15
N TYR A 323 -24.31 -10.11 -4.40
CA TYR A 323 -24.49 -11.20 -5.37
C TYR A 323 -23.88 -12.52 -4.90
#